data_12db4b27985fb96a2353b2b9d173bf49
#
_entry.id   12db4b27985fb96a2353b2b9d173bf49
#
_cell.length_a   1.000
_cell.length_b   1.000
_cell.length_c   1.000
_cell.angle_alpha   90.00
_cell.angle_beta   90.00
_cell.angle_gamma   90.00
#
_symmetry.space_group_name_H-M   'P 1'
#
loop_
_entity.id
_entity.type
_entity.pdbx_description
1 polymer ?
#
loop_
_entity_poly.entity_id
_entity_poly.type
_entity_poly.pdbx_seq_one_letter_code
_entity_poly.pdbx_strand_id
1 'polypeptide(L)'
;MTGEVTEPLFGLSEKDFTDLAADIDVIINSAASVNFREALDQALTINTLCLKNIIELSRRAADCPVVQVSTCYVNGFNQGVMEEEIVSPAGERIERSERGYYEVEPLIARLLQDVEQVSAAAADDHSREKDLIDLGIKEANKYGWNDTYTFTKWMGEQLLMKELYGKTLTILRPSIVESTLLGPAPGWIEGVKVADAIILAYAREKVSLFPGKKNAVIDIIPADLVANSIILSATEALLDSGAHRIYQCCSSEVNPIRIREVIGHVQQEAEHNYQTHDKLFYRKPKKPFVMIPGAVFHALMAISFHMLKWSSRLQSLFGRKASGRKLSNMETTMKLSKVFSFYTSPSYTFSNRRLQELSTRLGEYDQSEFPVNAGMYDWAHYLREVHVAGLNKYALRPKVVKMNPPAAKPRSRAA
;
A
#
# COMPACT_ATOMS: atom_id res chain seq x y z
N MET A 1 9.82 -17.36 -19.10
CA MET A 1 8.59 -18.14 -18.86
C MET A 1 7.60 -17.22 -18.14
N THR A 2 6.33 -17.22 -18.49
CA THR A 2 5.29 -16.44 -17.81
C THR A 2 4.32 -17.40 -17.11
N GLY A 3 3.85 -17.03 -15.91
CA GLY A 3 2.92 -17.82 -15.13
C GLY A 3 1.99 -16.94 -14.31
N GLU A 4 0.99 -17.57 -13.67
CA GLU A 4 0.02 -16.91 -12.78
C GLU A 4 0.24 -17.39 -11.34
N VAL A 5 0.63 -16.49 -10.45
CA VAL A 5 1.05 -16.83 -9.08
C VAL A 5 -0.04 -17.52 -8.25
N THR A 6 -1.31 -17.30 -8.58
CA THR A 6 -2.47 -17.85 -7.89
C THR A 6 -2.87 -19.26 -8.37
N GLU A 7 -2.40 -19.67 -9.55
CA GLU A 7 -2.68 -20.99 -10.13
C GLU A 7 -1.69 -22.04 -9.63
N PRO A 8 -2.13 -23.29 -9.42
CA PRO A 8 -1.21 -24.38 -9.06
C PRO A 8 -0.05 -24.47 -10.06
N LEU A 9 1.17 -24.67 -9.56
CA LEU A 9 2.40 -24.69 -10.35
C LEU A 9 2.56 -23.43 -11.24
N PHE A 10 2.00 -22.30 -10.83
CA PHE A 10 1.93 -21.05 -11.62
C PHE A 10 1.20 -21.19 -12.95
N GLY A 11 0.26 -22.16 -13.10
CA GLY A 11 -0.40 -22.48 -14.36
C GLY A 11 0.52 -23.12 -15.40
N LEU A 12 1.73 -23.54 -15.00
CA LEU A 12 2.70 -24.22 -15.88
C LEU A 12 2.38 -25.72 -15.96
N SER A 13 2.89 -26.38 -17.01
CA SER A 13 2.91 -27.85 -17.05
C SER A 13 3.88 -28.38 -15.98
N GLU A 14 3.67 -29.63 -15.56
CA GLU A 14 4.56 -30.30 -14.60
C GLU A 14 6.00 -30.33 -15.09
N LYS A 15 6.21 -30.53 -16.40
CA LYS A 15 7.53 -30.50 -17.02
C LYS A 15 8.17 -29.09 -16.93
N ASP A 16 7.43 -28.05 -17.32
CA ASP A 16 7.98 -26.68 -17.33
C ASP A 16 8.28 -26.20 -15.92
N PHE A 17 7.43 -26.57 -14.93
CA PHE A 17 7.69 -26.26 -13.53
C PHE A 17 8.93 -26.98 -12.99
N THR A 18 9.14 -28.25 -13.37
CA THR A 18 10.33 -29.01 -12.98
C THR A 18 11.58 -28.45 -13.64
N ASP A 19 11.51 -28.09 -14.91
CA ASP A 19 12.62 -27.45 -15.64
C ASP A 19 12.97 -26.10 -15.00
N LEU A 20 11.97 -25.29 -14.63
CA LEU A 20 12.15 -24.04 -13.89
C LEU A 20 12.84 -24.27 -12.55
N ALA A 21 12.39 -25.27 -11.77
CA ALA A 21 12.95 -25.59 -10.46
C ALA A 21 14.43 -26.05 -10.53
N ALA A 22 14.82 -26.66 -11.66
CA ALA A 22 16.21 -27.09 -11.87
C ALA A 22 17.17 -25.96 -12.26
N ASP A 23 16.63 -24.79 -12.69
CA ASP A 23 17.39 -23.72 -13.35
C ASP A 23 17.53 -22.45 -12.48
N ILE A 24 16.88 -22.42 -11.29
CA ILE A 24 16.85 -21.24 -10.42
C ILE A 24 17.73 -21.40 -9.18
N ASP A 25 18.38 -20.30 -8.77
CA ASP A 25 19.22 -20.23 -7.57
C ASP A 25 18.54 -19.47 -6.42
N VAL A 26 17.60 -18.57 -6.72
CA VAL A 26 16.87 -17.76 -5.73
C VAL A 26 15.45 -17.41 -6.21
N ILE A 27 14.50 -17.41 -5.30
CA ILE A 27 13.12 -16.97 -5.59
C ILE A 27 12.90 -15.61 -4.94
N ILE A 28 12.58 -14.60 -5.75
CA ILE A 28 12.17 -13.27 -5.27
C ILE A 28 10.67 -13.11 -5.54
N ASN A 29 9.86 -13.15 -4.49
CA ASN A 29 8.42 -12.93 -4.60
C ASN A 29 8.03 -11.52 -4.21
N SER A 30 7.73 -10.68 -5.20
CA SER A 30 7.16 -9.34 -5.03
C SER A 30 5.69 -9.24 -5.48
N ALA A 31 5.09 -10.35 -5.92
CA ALA A 31 3.68 -10.37 -6.32
C ALA A 31 2.76 -10.15 -5.12
N ALA A 32 1.84 -9.20 -5.24
CA ALA A 32 0.84 -8.92 -4.21
C ALA A 32 -0.31 -8.05 -4.75
N SER A 33 -1.50 -8.20 -4.17
CA SER A 33 -2.50 -7.13 -4.22
C SER A 33 -2.16 -6.09 -3.16
N VAL A 34 -2.01 -4.84 -3.58
CA VAL A 34 -1.75 -3.68 -2.70
C VAL A 34 -3.01 -2.83 -2.47
N ASN A 35 -4.17 -3.36 -2.80
CA ASN A 35 -5.46 -2.71 -2.60
C ASN A 35 -5.93 -2.88 -1.13
N PHE A 36 -5.96 -1.80 -0.35
CA PHE A 36 -6.42 -1.83 1.05
C PHE A 36 -7.88 -2.24 1.22
N ARG A 37 -8.65 -2.19 0.15
CA ARG A 37 -10.07 -2.57 0.08
C ARG A 37 -10.29 -3.70 -0.92
N GLU A 38 -9.36 -4.63 -1.02
CA GLU A 38 -9.55 -5.87 -1.75
C GLU A 38 -10.61 -6.73 -1.05
N ALA A 39 -11.43 -7.42 -1.82
CA ALA A 39 -12.31 -8.44 -1.28
C ALA A 39 -11.48 -9.54 -0.60
N LEU A 40 -11.96 -10.05 0.54
CA LEU A 40 -11.17 -10.94 1.41
C LEU A 40 -10.70 -12.20 0.67
N ASP A 41 -11.55 -12.77 -0.18
CA ASP A 41 -11.22 -13.94 -0.99
C ASP A 41 -10.01 -13.67 -1.92
N GLN A 42 -10.02 -12.55 -2.60
CA GLN A 42 -8.93 -12.15 -3.50
C GLN A 42 -7.65 -11.80 -2.74
N ALA A 43 -7.78 -11.05 -1.66
CA ALA A 43 -6.62 -10.70 -0.82
C ALA A 43 -5.96 -11.94 -0.21
N LEU A 44 -6.74 -12.91 0.30
CA LEU A 44 -6.23 -14.19 0.79
C LEU A 44 -5.54 -14.97 -0.32
N THR A 45 -6.15 -15.06 -1.49
CA THR A 45 -5.60 -15.80 -2.63
C THR A 45 -4.26 -15.23 -3.07
N ILE A 46 -4.16 -13.90 -3.24
CA ILE A 46 -2.97 -13.25 -3.82
C ILE A 46 -1.86 -13.02 -2.78
N ASN A 47 -2.19 -12.67 -1.52
CA ASN A 47 -1.19 -12.30 -0.52
C ASN A 47 -0.79 -13.43 0.42
N THR A 48 -1.57 -14.51 0.49
CA THR A 48 -1.36 -15.60 1.45
C THR A 48 -1.31 -16.98 0.79
N LEU A 49 -2.37 -17.37 0.07
CA LEU A 49 -2.49 -18.75 -0.42
C LEU A 49 -1.56 -19.04 -1.60
N CYS A 50 -1.29 -18.06 -2.46
CA CYS A 50 -0.34 -18.19 -3.57
C CYS A 50 1.08 -18.57 -3.10
N LEU A 51 1.41 -18.27 -1.84
CA LEU A 51 2.71 -18.61 -1.26
C LEU A 51 2.94 -20.12 -1.19
N LYS A 52 1.90 -20.94 -1.23
CA LYS A 52 2.03 -22.40 -1.34
C LYS A 52 2.74 -22.80 -2.65
N ASN A 53 2.52 -22.07 -3.73
CA ASN A 53 3.24 -22.30 -5.00
C ASN A 53 4.70 -21.88 -4.90
N ILE A 54 5.01 -20.79 -4.18
CA ILE A 54 6.39 -20.35 -3.90
C ILE A 54 7.13 -21.40 -3.05
N ILE A 55 6.47 -21.91 -2.01
CA ILE A 55 7.02 -22.96 -1.13
C ILE A 55 7.28 -24.24 -1.92
N GLU A 56 6.33 -24.66 -2.77
CA GLU A 56 6.48 -25.83 -3.62
C GLU A 56 7.65 -25.67 -4.60
N LEU A 57 7.78 -24.49 -5.24
CA LEU A 57 8.91 -24.21 -6.12
C LEU A 57 10.23 -24.28 -5.37
N SER A 58 10.33 -23.65 -4.19
CA SER A 58 11.54 -23.70 -3.37
C SER A 58 11.94 -25.14 -3.02
N ARG A 59 10.98 -25.98 -2.61
CA ARG A 59 11.20 -27.39 -2.27
C ARG A 59 11.70 -28.21 -3.46
N ARG A 60 11.10 -28.01 -4.64
CA ARG A 60 11.54 -28.71 -5.86
C ARG A 60 12.89 -28.21 -6.39
N ALA A 61 13.22 -26.98 -6.10
CA ALA A 61 14.52 -26.37 -6.42
C ALA A 61 15.58 -26.61 -5.31
N ALA A 62 15.58 -27.79 -4.70
CA ALA A 62 16.53 -28.20 -3.66
C ALA A 62 16.60 -27.23 -2.45
N ASP A 63 15.44 -26.76 -1.99
CA ASP A 63 15.30 -25.76 -0.93
C ASP A 63 15.91 -24.39 -1.28
N CYS A 64 15.79 -24.01 -2.54
CA CYS A 64 16.23 -22.71 -3.06
C CYS A 64 15.77 -21.56 -2.14
N PRO A 65 16.66 -20.60 -1.81
CA PRO A 65 16.35 -19.45 -0.96
C PRO A 65 15.16 -18.63 -1.45
N VAL A 66 14.36 -18.17 -0.49
CA VAL A 66 13.18 -17.31 -0.78
C VAL A 66 13.36 -15.92 -0.18
N VAL A 67 13.23 -14.90 -1.01
CA VAL A 67 13.11 -13.48 -0.60
C VAL A 67 11.67 -13.05 -0.83
N GLN A 68 10.93 -12.80 0.27
CA GLN A 68 9.54 -12.36 0.26
C GLN A 68 9.45 -10.87 0.48
N VAL A 69 8.92 -10.13 -0.48
CA VAL A 69 8.58 -8.72 -0.29
C VAL A 69 7.24 -8.62 0.44
N SER A 70 7.30 -8.10 1.67
CA SER A 70 6.16 -7.85 2.55
C SER A 70 5.87 -6.35 2.65
N THR A 71 5.61 -5.84 3.85
CA THR A 71 5.44 -4.41 4.14
C THR A 71 5.75 -4.12 5.61
N CYS A 72 6.31 -2.95 5.92
CA CYS A 72 6.44 -2.47 7.29
C CYS A 72 5.08 -2.44 8.02
N TYR A 73 4.00 -2.22 7.28
CA TYR A 73 2.65 -2.05 7.84
C TYR A 73 1.99 -3.34 8.32
N VAL A 74 2.69 -4.48 8.26
CA VAL A 74 2.31 -5.69 9.03
C VAL A 74 2.35 -5.44 10.55
N ASN A 75 2.90 -4.29 11.00
CA ASN A 75 2.87 -3.86 12.40
C ASN A 75 1.46 -3.73 12.97
N GLY A 76 0.42 -3.58 12.14
CA GLY A 76 -0.95 -3.41 12.61
C GLY A 76 -1.12 -2.25 13.59
N PHE A 77 -1.88 -2.44 14.66
CA PHE A 77 -2.11 -1.42 15.69
C PHE A 77 -1.01 -1.33 16.76
N ASN A 78 0.11 -2.05 16.61
CA ASN A 78 1.26 -1.89 17.49
C ASN A 78 1.84 -0.47 17.37
N GLN A 79 2.44 0.03 18.45
CA GLN A 79 2.91 1.40 18.59
C GLN A 79 4.37 1.44 19.05
N GLY A 80 5.03 2.58 18.88
CA GLY A 80 6.43 2.76 19.24
C GLY A 80 7.37 2.41 18.10
N VAL A 81 8.59 1.98 18.43
CA VAL A 81 9.56 1.53 17.42
C VAL A 81 9.27 0.10 17.02
N MET A 82 9.07 -0.13 15.74
CA MET A 82 8.88 -1.47 15.15
C MET A 82 10.22 -2.00 14.70
N GLU A 83 10.71 -3.01 15.40
CA GLU A 83 11.98 -3.66 15.10
C GLU A 83 11.82 -4.67 13.94
N GLU A 84 12.96 -5.10 13.37
CA GLU A 84 13.05 -6.11 12.31
C GLU A 84 12.84 -7.51 12.87
N GLU A 85 11.64 -7.73 13.43
CA GLU A 85 11.27 -8.94 14.16
C GLU A 85 9.85 -9.42 13.78
N ILE A 86 9.45 -10.57 14.32
CA ILE A 86 8.11 -11.11 14.13
C ILE A 86 7.09 -10.22 14.87
N VAL A 87 6.12 -9.72 14.12
CA VAL A 87 5.06 -8.85 14.67
C VAL A 87 3.99 -9.67 15.36
N SER A 88 3.67 -9.30 16.60
CA SER A 88 2.59 -9.89 17.38
C SER A 88 1.23 -9.25 17.02
N PRO A 89 0.14 -10.04 16.98
CA PRO A 89 -1.22 -9.49 16.87
C PRO A 89 -1.51 -8.48 17.99
N ALA A 90 -2.06 -7.32 17.63
CA ALA A 90 -2.46 -6.28 18.59
C ALA A 90 -3.94 -6.40 19.00
N GLY A 91 -4.65 -7.42 18.55
CA GLY A 91 -6.06 -7.71 18.84
C GLY A 91 -6.26 -9.07 19.49
N GLU A 92 -7.19 -9.87 18.96
CA GLU A 92 -7.45 -11.23 19.45
C GLU A 92 -6.20 -12.12 19.33
N ARG A 93 -6.05 -13.00 20.29
CA ARG A 93 -4.91 -13.91 20.41
C ARG A 93 -4.93 -14.93 19.26
N ILE A 94 -3.77 -15.11 18.65
CA ILE A 94 -3.43 -16.23 17.75
C ILE A 94 -2.35 -17.03 18.47
N GLU A 95 -2.41 -18.35 18.38
CA GLU A 95 -1.43 -19.22 19.02
C GLU A 95 -0.05 -19.01 18.40
N ARG A 96 0.96 -18.89 19.25
CA ARG A 96 2.36 -18.79 18.85
C ARG A 96 3.05 -20.13 19.07
N SER A 97 3.67 -20.67 18.02
CA SER A 97 4.42 -21.92 18.13
C SER A 97 5.69 -21.74 18.97
N GLU A 98 6.23 -22.84 19.50
CA GLU A 98 7.55 -22.85 20.15
C GLU A 98 8.69 -22.40 19.23
N ARG A 99 8.50 -22.51 17.91
CA ARG A 99 9.44 -22.07 16.87
C ARG A 99 9.34 -20.57 16.55
N GLY A 100 8.40 -19.85 17.18
CA GLY A 100 8.29 -18.39 17.14
C GLY A 100 7.31 -17.82 16.12
N TYR A 101 6.82 -18.57 15.13
CA TYR A 101 5.77 -18.13 14.20
C TYR A 101 4.37 -18.28 14.84
N TYR A 102 3.35 -17.66 14.22
CA TYR A 102 1.95 -17.80 14.64
C TYR A 102 1.22 -18.82 13.77
N GLU A 103 0.39 -19.67 14.42
CA GLU A 103 -0.40 -20.71 13.73
C GLU A 103 -1.61 -20.08 13.02
N VAL A 104 -1.40 -19.68 11.78
CA VAL A 104 -2.42 -18.97 10.98
C VAL A 104 -3.35 -19.89 10.17
N GLU A 105 -3.02 -21.15 10.00
CA GLU A 105 -3.80 -22.07 9.16
C GLU A 105 -5.22 -22.31 9.66
N PRO A 106 -5.48 -22.50 10.99
CA PRO A 106 -6.85 -22.59 11.48
C PRO A 106 -7.65 -21.31 11.24
N LEU A 107 -6.98 -20.14 11.34
CA LEU A 107 -7.57 -18.84 11.03
C LEU A 107 -7.90 -18.73 9.55
N ILE A 108 -6.97 -19.07 8.66
CA ILE A 108 -7.18 -19.05 7.20
C ILE A 108 -8.35 -19.97 6.83
N ALA A 109 -8.41 -21.19 7.38
CA ALA A 109 -9.50 -22.13 7.11
C ALA A 109 -10.87 -21.55 7.51
N ARG A 110 -10.96 -20.91 8.69
CA ARG A 110 -12.17 -20.23 9.13
C ARG A 110 -12.55 -19.06 8.22
N LEU A 111 -11.58 -18.21 7.84
CA LEU A 111 -11.82 -17.08 6.94
C LEU A 111 -12.34 -17.54 5.57
N LEU A 112 -11.85 -18.66 5.05
CA LEU A 112 -12.35 -19.25 3.79
C LEU A 112 -13.80 -19.73 3.94
N GLN A 113 -14.17 -20.34 5.08
CA GLN A 113 -15.56 -20.70 5.37
C GLN A 113 -16.48 -19.46 5.45
N ASP A 114 -16.00 -18.39 6.12
CA ASP A 114 -16.75 -17.13 6.20
C ASP A 114 -16.95 -16.51 4.80
N VAL A 115 -15.93 -16.58 3.92
CA VAL A 115 -16.00 -16.15 2.52
C VAL A 115 -17.06 -16.94 1.74
N GLU A 116 -17.11 -18.27 1.90
CA GLU A 116 -18.11 -19.12 1.26
C GLU A 116 -19.53 -18.77 1.73
N GLN A 117 -19.72 -18.58 3.04
CA GLN A 117 -21.02 -18.22 3.61
C GLN A 117 -21.52 -16.86 3.09
N VAL A 118 -20.66 -15.83 3.09
CA VAL A 118 -21.00 -14.50 2.57
C VAL A 118 -21.30 -14.57 1.08
N SER A 119 -20.50 -15.33 0.32
CA SER A 119 -20.70 -15.49 -1.13
C SER A 119 -22.01 -16.19 -1.46
N ALA A 120 -22.39 -17.21 -0.68
CA ALA A 120 -23.66 -17.94 -0.86
C ALA A 120 -24.89 -17.09 -0.49
N ALA A 121 -24.75 -16.14 0.45
CA ALA A 121 -25.83 -15.27 0.89
C ALA A 121 -26.02 -14.00 0.03
N ALA A 122 -25.06 -13.67 -0.83
CA ALA A 122 -25.08 -12.46 -1.64
C ALA A 122 -26.15 -12.52 -2.75
N ALA A 123 -26.84 -11.41 -2.98
CA ALA A 123 -27.88 -11.30 -4.00
C ALA A 123 -27.32 -11.15 -5.43
N ASP A 124 -26.15 -10.53 -5.55
CA ASP A 124 -25.45 -10.28 -6.81
C ASP A 124 -23.93 -10.08 -6.55
N ASP A 125 -23.14 -10.02 -7.63
CA ASP A 125 -21.68 -9.87 -7.56
C ASP A 125 -21.25 -8.57 -6.88
N HIS A 126 -21.98 -7.49 -7.05
CA HIS A 126 -21.65 -6.20 -6.43
C HIS A 126 -21.87 -6.23 -4.91
N SER A 127 -22.97 -6.83 -4.44
CA SER A 127 -23.21 -7.02 -3.01
C SER A 127 -22.18 -7.98 -2.41
N ARG A 128 -21.87 -9.09 -3.11
CA ARG A 128 -20.83 -10.04 -2.71
C ARG A 128 -19.49 -9.35 -2.50
N GLU A 129 -19.00 -8.60 -3.49
CA GLU A 129 -17.72 -7.87 -3.41
C GLU A 129 -17.71 -6.92 -2.22
N LYS A 130 -18.77 -6.13 -2.04
CA LYS A 130 -18.91 -5.18 -0.94
C LYS A 130 -18.89 -5.88 0.42
N ASP A 131 -19.61 -6.97 0.57
CA ASP A 131 -19.72 -7.70 1.84
C ASP A 131 -18.40 -8.41 2.18
N LEU A 132 -17.67 -8.92 1.18
CA LEU A 132 -16.33 -9.49 1.37
C LEU A 132 -15.28 -8.43 1.72
N ILE A 133 -15.36 -7.21 1.19
CA ILE A 133 -14.52 -6.09 1.62
C ILE A 133 -14.79 -5.73 3.09
N ASP A 134 -16.07 -5.60 3.46
CA ASP A 134 -16.46 -5.24 4.83
C ASP A 134 -16.09 -6.37 5.82
N LEU A 135 -16.22 -7.65 5.42
CA LEU A 135 -15.74 -8.82 6.19
C LEU A 135 -14.22 -8.76 6.42
N GLY A 136 -13.44 -8.56 5.35
CA GLY A 136 -11.98 -8.51 5.44
C GLY A 136 -11.47 -7.42 6.38
N ILE A 137 -12.04 -6.21 6.32
CA ILE A 137 -11.70 -5.12 7.23
C ILE A 137 -12.11 -5.45 8.68
N LYS A 138 -13.29 -6.05 8.88
CA LYS A 138 -13.78 -6.46 10.21
C LYS A 138 -12.84 -7.48 10.85
N GLU A 139 -12.48 -8.52 10.11
CA GLU A 139 -11.60 -9.57 10.62
C GLU A 139 -10.17 -9.04 10.85
N ALA A 140 -9.63 -8.22 9.96
CA ALA A 140 -8.35 -7.55 10.17
C ALA A 140 -8.36 -6.75 11.48
N ASN A 141 -9.38 -5.91 11.70
CA ASN A 141 -9.51 -5.10 12.93
C ASN A 141 -9.62 -5.94 14.19
N LYS A 142 -10.32 -7.07 14.12
CA LYS A 142 -10.47 -8.03 15.22
C LYS A 142 -9.13 -8.55 15.75
N TYR A 143 -8.20 -8.84 14.83
CA TYR A 143 -6.88 -9.36 15.18
C TYR A 143 -5.80 -8.27 15.33
N GLY A 144 -6.12 -7.01 15.09
CA GLY A 144 -5.22 -5.88 15.34
C GLY A 144 -4.57 -5.28 14.10
N TRP A 145 -5.17 -5.42 12.94
CA TRP A 145 -4.75 -4.77 11.68
C TRP A 145 -5.80 -3.78 11.16
N ASN A 146 -5.34 -2.74 10.48
CA ASN A 146 -6.21 -1.69 9.97
C ASN A 146 -7.05 -2.11 8.75
N ASP A 147 -6.52 -2.98 7.93
CA ASP A 147 -7.09 -3.36 6.64
C ASP A 147 -6.72 -4.80 6.22
N THR A 148 -7.44 -5.30 5.22
CA THR A 148 -7.28 -6.65 4.69
C THR A 148 -5.89 -6.88 4.11
N TYR A 149 -5.29 -5.86 3.46
CA TYR A 149 -3.97 -5.96 2.84
C TYR A 149 -2.88 -6.30 3.87
N THR A 150 -2.75 -5.47 4.91
CA THR A 150 -1.72 -5.64 5.93
C THR A 150 -1.90 -6.93 6.73
N PHE A 151 -3.14 -7.33 6.97
CA PHE A 151 -3.49 -8.58 7.66
C PHE A 151 -3.11 -9.82 6.82
N THR A 152 -3.47 -9.85 5.54
CA THR A 152 -3.14 -10.98 4.65
C THR A 152 -1.65 -11.08 4.37
N LYS A 153 -0.93 -9.96 4.26
CA LYS A 153 0.54 -9.96 4.16
C LYS A 153 1.19 -10.53 5.42
N TRP A 154 0.70 -10.16 6.62
CA TRP A 154 1.19 -10.73 7.86
C TRP A 154 0.94 -12.24 7.96
N MET A 155 -0.25 -12.73 7.59
CA MET A 155 -0.54 -14.17 7.55
C MET A 155 0.39 -14.91 6.58
N GLY A 156 0.70 -14.29 5.44
CA GLY A 156 1.65 -14.84 4.48
C GLY A 156 3.06 -14.98 5.05
N GLU A 157 3.53 -14.00 5.84
CA GLU A 157 4.81 -14.13 6.54
C GLU A 157 4.82 -15.32 7.49
N GLN A 158 3.75 -15.52 8.28
CA GLN A 158 3.67 -16.64 9.23
C GLN A 158 3.66 -17.99 8.51
N LEU A 159 2.92 -18.09 7.40
CA LEU A 159 2.90 -19.30 6.58
C LEU A 159 4.29 -19.66 6.03
N LEU A 160 5.02 -18.67 5.49
CA LEU A 160 6.38 -18.89 5.02
C LEU A 160 7.34 -19.29 6.15
N MET A 161 7.27 -18.62 7.29
CA MET A 161 8.10 -18.94 8.46
C MET A 161 7.89 -20.38 8.96
N LYS A 162 6.64 -20.86 8.89
CA LYS A 162 6.29 -22.24 9.24
C LYS A 162 6.84 -23.23 8.23
N GLU A 163 6.47 -23.05 6.97
CA GLU A 163 6.69 -24.02 5.90
C GLU A 163 8.16 -24.11 5.45
N LEU A 164 8.90 -23.01 5.60
CA LEU A 164 10.33 -22.92 5.29
C LEU A 164 11.20 -22.98 6.58
N TYR A 165 10.67 -23.48 7.69
CA TYR A 165 11.45 -23.59 8.92
C TYR A 165 12.74 -24.40 8.70
N GLY A 166 13.88 -23.82 9.11
CA GLY A 166 15.21 -24.39 8.89
C GLY A 166 15.76 -24.25 7.47
N LYS A 167 15.04 -23.53 6.60
CA LYS A 167 15.49 -23.16 5.25
C LYS A 167 15.87 -21.68 5.18
N THR A 168 16.33 -21.20 4.04
CA THR A 168 16.69 -19.81 3.85
C THR A 168 15.46 -18.99 3.45
N LEU A 169 15.03 -18.11 4.35
CA LEU A 169 13.93 -17.18 4.12
C LEU A 169 14.34 -15.78 4.54
N THR A 170 14.24 -14.82 3.63
CA THR A 170 14.36 -13.39 3.94
C THR A 170 13.04 -12.69 3.68
N ILE A 171 12.52 -12.00 4.69
CA ILE A 171 11.33 -11.15 4.58
C ILE A 171 11.81 -9.71 4.53
N LEU A 172 11.58 -9.04 3.40
CA LEU A 172 11.84 -7.61 3.24
C LEU A 172 10.54 -6.84 3.35
N ARG A 173 10.50 -5.87 4.25
CA ARG A 173 9.33 -5.02 4.54
C ARG A 173 9.60 -3.57 4.12
N PRO A 174 9.20 -3.14 2.91
CA PRO A 174 9.22 -1.73 2.54
C PRO A 174 8.18 -0.92 3.31
N SER A 175 8.46 0.35 3.54
CA SER A 175 7.47 1.35 3.97
C SER A 175 6.62 1.84 2.79
N ILE A 176 6.10 3.08 2.79
CA ILE A 176 5.36 3.63 1.64
C ILE A 176 6.34 3.87 0.49
N VAL A 177 6.24 3.03 -0.54
CA VAL A 177 7.12 3.12 -1.70
C VAL A 177 6.57 4.20 -2.65
N GLU A 178 7.41 5.19 -2.95
CA GLU A 178 7.12 6.27 -3.89
C GLU A 178 8.11 6.27 -5.05
N SER A 179 8.18 7.36 -5.83
CA SER A 179 9.04 7.41 -7.02
C SER A 179 10.51 7.12 -6.72
N THR A 180 11.23 6.72 -7.74
CA THR A 180 12.69 6.50 -7.66
C THR A 180 13.43 7.79 -7.34
N LEU A 181 14.53 7.68 -6.57
CA LEU A 181 15.44 8.78 -6.28
C LEU A 181 16.39 9.02 -7.48
N LEU A 182 17.03 7.97 -7.95
CA LEU A 182 18.08 7.99 -8.97
C LEU A 182 17.74 7.15 -10.20
N GLY A 183 17.46 5.89 -10.02
CA GLY A 183 17.35 4.89 -11.09
C GLY A 183 15.97 4.25 -11.24
N PRO A 184 15.52 3.95 -12.49
CA PRO A 184 16.21 4.11 -13.77
C PRO A 184 16.22 5.57 -14.26
N ALA A 185 15.39 6.42 -13.70
CA ALA A 185 15.38 7.87 -13.93
C ALA A 185 14.78 8.55 -12.70
N PRO A 186 15.30 9.69 -12.23
CA PRO A 186 14.75 10.40 -11.08
C PRO A 186 13.25 10.67 -11.24
N GLY A 187 12.48 10.34 -10.21
CA GLY A 187 11.03 10.55 -10.17
C GLY A 187 10.20 9.53 -10.98
N TRP A 188 10.81 8.47 -11.53
CA TRP A 188 10.03 7.44 -12.21
C TRP A 188 9.06 6.75 -11.24
N ILE A 189 7.79 6.65 -11.66
CA ILE A 189 6.72 6.05 -10.88
C ILE A 189 5.60 5.56 -11.79
N GLU A 190 5.05 4.38 -11.51
CA GLU A 190 3.88 3.86 -12.22
C GLU A 190 2.61 4.07 -11.40
N GLY A 191 1.77 4.97 -11.90
CA GLY A 191 0.48 5.29 -11.27
C GLY A 191 0.62 6.10 -9.98
N VAL A 192 -0.50 6.34 -9.33
CA VAL A 192 -0.61 7.11 -8.09
C VAL A 192 -0.55 6.17 -6.89
N LYS A 193 0.30 6.46 -5.92
CA LYS A 193 0.49 5.66 -4.71
C LYS A 193 -0.24 6.27 -3.50
N VAL A 194 0.00 5.71 -2.32
CA VAL A 194 -0.76 6.07 -1.10
C VAL A 194 -0.52 7.52 -0.65
N ALA A 195 0.75 7.96 -0.56
CA ALA A 195 1.08 9.32 -0.15
C ALA A 195 0.66 10.35 -1.22
N ASP A 196 0.65 9.96 -2.50
CA ASP A 196 0.18 10.80 -3.59
C ASP A 196 -1.27 11.21 -3.46
N ALA A 197 -2.10 10.40 -2.78
CA ALA A 197 -3.50 10.77 -2.54
C ALA A 197 -3.62 12.06 -1.74
N ILE A 198 -2.72 12.32 -0.79
CA ILE A 198 -2.63 13.55 0.00
C ILE A 198 -2.21 14.70 -0.92
N ILE A 199 -1.15 14.49 -1.71
CA ILE A 199 -0.62 15.46 -2.65
C ILE A 199 -1.71 15.88 -3.66
N LEU A 200 -2.41 14.91 -4.26
CA LEU A 200 -3.49 15.15 -5.22
C LEU A 200 -4.72 15.81 -4.59
N ALA A 201 -5.05 15.48 -3.35
CA ALA A 201 -6.16 16.09 -2.63
C ALA A 201 -5.92 17.59 -2.45
N TYR A 202 -4.70 17.96 -2.08
CA TYR A 202 -4.25 19.35 -2.01
C TYR A 202 -4.19 20.00 -3.40
N ALA A 203 -3.41 19.42 -4.32
CA ALA A 203 -3.11 20.02 -5.63
C ALA A 203 -4.35 20.31 -6.47
N ARG A 204 -5.39 19.48 -6.33
CA ARG A 204 -6.65 19.61 -7.06
C ARG A 204 -7.76 20.28 -6.25
N GLU A 205 -7.45 20.82 -5.07
CA GLU A 205 -8.38 21.49 -4.18
C GLU A 205 -9.67 20.69 -3.89
N LYS A 206 -9.59 19.35 -3.90
CA LYS A 206 -10.74 18.47 -3.70
C LYS A 206 -11.23 18.48 -2.24
N VAL A 207 -10.31 18.62 -1.30
CA VAL A 207 -10.60 18.65 0.14
C VAL A 207 -9.84 19.81 0.79
N SER A 208 -10.44 20.42 1.79
CA SER A 208 -9.82 21.46 2.62
C SER A 208 -9.48 20.93 4.03
N LEU A 209 -10.19 19.88 4.45
CA LEU A 209 -9.94 19.19 5.73
C LEU A 209 -9.50 17.76 5.43
N PHE A 210 -8.44 17.33 6.09
CA PHE A 210 -7.89 15.98 5.94
C PHE A 210 -7.69 15.35 7.32
N PRO A 211 -8.07 14.05 7.52
CA PRO A 211 -7.87 13.40 8.81
C PRO A 211 -6.40 13.04 8.99
N GLY A 212 -5.82 13.38 10.14
CA GLY A 212 -4.44 13.01 10.44
C GLY A 212 -3.81 13.84 11.54
N LYS A 213 -2.60 13.43 11.93
CA LYS A 213 -1.74 14.12 12.90
C LYS A 213 -0.61 14.82 12.17
N LYS A 214 -0.66 16.13 12.04
CA LYS A 214 0.34 16.93 11.30
C LYS A 214 1.80 16.72 11.76
N ASN A 215 2.00 16.38 13.01
CA ASN A 215 3.33 16.17 13.61
C ASN A 215 3.77 14.70 13.62
N ALA A 216 2.92 13.76 13.15
CA ALA A 216 3.30 12.37 13.06
C ALA A 216 4.36 12.18 11.96
N VAL A 217 5.30 11.27 12.21
CA VAL A 217 6.32 10.86 11.24
C VAL A 217 5.64 9.91 10.24
N ILE A 218 5.69 10.24 8.96
CA ILE A 218 5.27 9.34 7.88
C ILE A 218 6.52 8.70 7.29
N ASP A 219 6.44 7.41 7.02
CA ASP A 219 7.58 6.67 6.47
C ASP A 219 7.39 6.48 4.97
N ILE A 220 8.25 7.10 4.18
CA ILE A 220 8.25 7.09 2.72
C ILE A 220 9.63 6.68 2.25
N ILE A 221 9.71 5.79 1.29
CA ILE A 221 10.98 5.29 0.74
C ILE A 221 10.98 5.32 -0.79
N PRO A 222 12.04 5.78 -1.45
CA PRO A 222 12.20 5.68 -2.90
C PRO A 222 12.25 4.23 -3.38
N ALA A 223 11.63 3.97 -4.55
CA ALA A 223 11.48 2.61 -5.10
C ALA A 223 12.82 1.95 -5.44
N ASP A 224 13.82 2.71 -5.87
CA ASP A 224 15.16 2.20 -6.16
C ASP A 224 15.91 1.73 -4.89
N LEU A 225 15.73 2.39 -3.74
CA LEU A 225 16.27 1.89 -2.48
C LEU A 225 15.62 0.56 -2.08
N VAL A 226 14.34 0.37 -2.38
CA VAL A 226 13.65 -0.92 -2.18
C VAL A 226 14.21 -1.99 -3.11
N ALA A 227 14.40 -1.67 -4.39
CA ALA A 227 14.99 -2.60 -5.36
C ALA A 227 16.40 -3.04 -4.92
N ASN A 228 17.23 -2.09 -4.48
CA ASN A 228 18.56 -2.38 -3.95
C ASN A 228 18.49 -3.26 -2.70
N SER A 229 17.54 -3.00 -1.79
CA SER A 229 17.34 -3.83 -0.60
C SER A 229 16.95 -5.27 -0.96
N ILE A 230 16.17 -5.48 -2.03
CA ILE A 230 15.83 -6.81 -2.55
C ILE A 230 17.09 -7.50 -3.08
N ILE A 231 17.93 -6.80 -3.85
CA ILE A 231 19.19 -7.33 -4.41
C ILE A 231 20.14 -7.75 -3.27
N LEU A 232 20.33 -6.89 -2.27
CA LEU A 232 21.15 -7.22 -1.12
C LEU A 232 20.63 -8.43 -0.35
N SER A 233 19.32 -8.48 -0.12
CA SER A 233 18.66 -9.60 0.56
C SER A 233 18.82 -10.92 -0.20
N ALA A 234 18.71 -10.87 -1.54
CA ALA A 234 18.91 -12.05 -2.39
C ALA A 234 20.37 -12.52 -2.39
N THR A 235 21.30 -11.57 -2.46
CA THR A 235 22.76 -11.87 -2.39
C THR A 235 23.11 -12.52 -1.07
N GLU A 236 22.64 -11.99 0.06
CA GLU A 236 22.88 -12.60 1.37
C GLU A 236 22.25 -13.99 1.46
N ALA A 237 21.02 -14.15 0.96
CA ALA A 237 20.33 -15.45 0.98
C ALA A 237 21.07 -16.55 0.20
N LEU A 238 21.75 -16.18 -0.87
CA LEU A 238 22.61 -17.10 -1.65
C LEU A 238 23.92 -17.44 -0.93
N LEU A 239 24.52 -16.49 -0.20
CA LEU A 239 25.82 -16.64 0.43
C LEU A 239 25.76 -17.29 1.82
N ASP A 240 24.67 -17.07 2.56
CA ASP A 240 24.49 -17.51 3.94
C ASP A 240 23.15 -18.22 4.10
N SER A 241 23.16 -19.54 3.92
CA SER A 241 21.96 -20.39 3.91
C SER A 241 21.50 -20.79 5.32
N GLY A 242 20.22 -21.22 5.42
CA GLY A 242 19.65 -21.85 6.61
C GLY A 242 19.13 -20.90 7.68
N ALA A 243 19.01 -19.60 7.42
CA ALA A 243 18.51 -18.62 8.38
C ALA A 243 17.21 -17.92 7.91
N HIS A 244 16.35 -17.59 8.89
CA HIS A 244 15.24 -16.66 8.68
C HIS A 244 15.70 -15.24 9.02
N ARG A 245 15.48 -14.30 8.12
CA ARG A 245 15.85 -12.89 8.26
C ARG A 245 14.66 -12.00 8.01
N ILE A 246 14.57 -10.91 8.74
CA ILE A 246 13.56 -9.85 8.53
C ILE A 246 14.34 -8.56 8.41
N TYR A 247 14.09 -7.83 7.31
CA TYR A 247 14.63 -6.50 7.03
C TYR A 247 13.52 -5.50 6.79
N GLN A 248 13.71 -4.26 7.23
CA GLN A 248 12.80 -3.14 6.96
C GLN A 248 13.51 -2.10 6.08
N CYS A 249 12.93 -1.79 4.91
CA CYS A 249 13.40 -0.72 4.05
C CYS A 249 12.52 0.51 4.31
N CYS A 250 13.01 1.43 5.15
CA CYS A 250 12.25 2.55 5.70
C CYS A 250 13.13 3.79 5.90
N SER A 251 12.52 4.94 6.13
CA SER A 251 13.20 6.22 6.33
C SER A 251 13.14 6.75 7.76
N SER A 252 12.14 6.33 8.55
CA SER A 252 11.80 6.99 9.81
C SER A 252 12.87 6.92 10.90
N GLU A 253 13.83 5.99 10.83
CA GLU A 253 14.94 5.91 11.79
C GLU A 253 16.07 6.90 11.45
N VAL A 254 16.47 6.96 10.17
CA VAL A 254 17.67 7.72 9.76
C VAL A 254 17.35 9.07 9.13
N ASN A 255 16.19 9.22 8.52
CA ASN A 255 15.75 10.45 7.85
C ASN A 255 14.23 10.67 8.06
N PRO A 256 13.77 10.90 9.31
CA PRO A 256 12.36 11.07 9.60
C PRO A 256 11.78 12.34 8.97
N ILE A 257 10.57 12.25 8.40
CA ILE A 257 9.80 13.39 7.92
C ILE A 257 8.41 13.41 8.54
N ARG A 258 7.93 14.60 8.91
CA ARG A 258 6.58 14.77 9.42
C ARG A 258 5.61 15.09 8.29
N ILE A 259 4.35 14.70 8.46
CA ILE A 259 3.30 14.95 7.45
C ILE A 259 3.18 16.44 7.12
N ARG A 260 3.33 17.34 8.10
CA ARG A 260 3.32 18.79 7.87
C ARG A 260 4.46 19.26 6.96
N GLU A 261 5.61 18.59 7.02
CA GLU A 261 6.78 18.93 6.21
C GLU A 261 6.58 18.45 4.77
N VAL A 262 6.04 17.24 4.56
CA VAL A 262 5.61 16.75 3.24
C VAL A 262 4.65 17.74 2.59
N ILE A 263 3.59 18.13 3.31
CA ILE A 263 2.60 19.11 2.81
C ILE A 263 3.28 20.46 2.53
N GLY A 264 4.15 20.91 3.41
CA GLY A 264 4.91 22.18 3.25
C GLY A 264 5.75 22.19 1.98
N HIS A 265 6.48 21.12 1.68
CA HIS A 265 7.28 21.01 0.46
C HIS A 265 6.38 21.03 -0.80
N VAL A 266 5.26 20.32 -0.79
CA VAL A 266 4.32 20.33 -1.92
C VAL A 266 3.66 21.72 -2.09
N GLN A 267 3.38 22.43 -0.99
CA GLN A 267 2.84 23.80 -1.04
C GLN A 267 3.87 24.79 -1.62
N GLN A 268 5.13 24.69 -1.21
CA GLN A 268 6.20 25.51 -1.75
C GLN A 268 6.39 25.26 -3.25
N GLU A 269 6.35 24.00 -3.68
CA GLU A 269 6.44 23.65 -5.10
C GLU A 269 5.24 24.17 -5.90
N ALA A 270 4.02 24.05 -5.36
CA ALA A 270 2.84 24.63 -5.98
C ALA A 270 2.89 26.15 -6.07
N GLU A 271 3.51 26.82 -5.10
CA GLU A 271 3.61 28.29 -5.10
C GLU A 271 4.50 28.82 -6.21
N HIS A 272 5.63 28.13 -6.47
CA HIS A 272 6.65 28.60 -7.40
C HIS A 272 6.49 27.98 -8.79
N ASN A 273 6.13 26.70 -8.87
CA ASN A 273 6.24 25.87 -10.09
C ASN A 273 4.95 25.20 -10.55
N TYR A 274 3.75 25.66 -10.09
CA TYR A 274 2.48 25.02 -10.45
C TYR A 274 2.24 24.94 -11.97
N GLN A 275 2.77 25.86 -12.76
CA GLN A 275 2.64 25.86 -14.22
C GLN A 275 3.46 24.79 -14.89
N THR A 276 4.63 24.46 -14.34
CA THR A 276 5.50 23.40 -14.82
C THR A 276 4.88 22.01 -14.56
N HIS A 277 4.13 21.90 -13.49
CA HIS A 277 3.45 20.65 -13.09
C HIS A 277 1.95 20.68 -13.41
N ASP A 278 1.61 20.98 -14.69
CA ASP A 278 0.26 21.26 -15.19
C ASP A 278 -0.73 20.09 -15.10
N LYS A 279 -0.22 18.83 -15.10
CA LYS A 279 -1.07 17.65 -14.90
C LYS A 279 -1.38 17.42 -13.42
N LEU A 280 -0.54 17.88 -12.51
CA LEU A 280 -0.74 17.83 -11.07
C LEU A 280 -1.57 19.01 -10.60
N PHE A 281 -1.14 20.24 -10.90
CA PHE A 281 -1.78 21.49 -10.52
C PHE A 281 -2.55 22.08 -11.71
N TYR A 282 -3.86 21.92 -11.76
CA TYR A 282 -4.68 22.53 -12.83
C TYR A 282 -4.72 24.06 -12.75
N ARG A 283 -4.32 24.61 -11.62
CA ARG A 283 -4.18 26.04 -11.29
C ARG A 283 -3.42 26.15 -9.98
N LYS A 284 -2.91 27.34 -9.64
CA LYS A 284 -2.32 27.60 -8.33
C LYS A 284 -3.35 27.32 -7.23
N PRO A 285 -3.09 26.37 -6.29
CA PRO A 285 -4.03 26.10 -5.22
C PRO A 285 -4.23 27.31 -4.31
N LYS A 286 -5.49 27.64 -4.02
CA LYS A 286 -5.87 28.79 -3.16
C LYS A 286 -6.56 28.38 -1.87
N LYS A 287 -7.11 27.15 -1.84
CA LYS A 287 -7.81 26.65 -0.66
C LYS A 287 -6.83 26.21 0.41
N PRO A 288 -7.11 26.52 1.67
CA PRO A 288 -6.32 25.99 2.77
C PRO A 288 -6.43 24.47 2.79
N PHE A 289 -5.34 23.80 3.15
CA PHE A 289 -5.31 22.38 3.42
C PHE A 289 -4.98 22.20 4.90
N VAL A 290 -5.97 21.79 5.68
CA VAL A 290 -5.87 21.72 7.14
C VAL A 290 -6.00 20.26 7.58
N MET A 291 -5.03 19.79 8.33
CA MET A 291 -5.14 18.50 9.00
C MET A 291 -5.80 18.64 10.35
N ILE A 292 -6.77 17.77 10.61
CA ILE A 292 -7.49 17.70 11.89
C ILE A 292 -7.46 16.27 12.43
N PRO A 293 -7.54 16.09 13.76
CA PRO A 293 -7.60 14.74 14.34
C PRO A 293 -8.70 13.89 13.70
N GLY A 294 -8.39 12.62 13.43
CA GLY A 294 -9.30 11.70 12.74
C GLY A 294 -10.67 11.60 13.41
N ALA A 295 -10.72 11.55 14.75
CA ALA A 295 -11.98 11.52 15.50
C ALA A 295 -12.87 12.76 15.21
N VAL A 296 -12.26 13.96 15.16
CA VAL A 296 -12.97 15.20 14.84
C VAL A 296 -13.47 15.18 13.39
N PHE A 297 -12.60 14.75 12.47
CA PHE A 297 -12.96 14.61 11.06
C PHE A 297 -14.16 13.67 10.88
N HIS A 298 -14.11 12.47 11.49
CA HIS A 298 -15.20 11.50 11.39
C HIS A 298 -16.49 11.97 12.01
N ALA A 299 -16.43 12.71 13.14
CA ALA A 299 -17.60 13.31 13.75
C ALA A 299 -18.25 14.35 12.81
N LEU A 300 -17.45 15.25 12.22
CA LEU A 300 -17.93 16.24 11.25
C LEU A 300 -18.54 15.60 10.01
N MET A 301 -17.90 14.55 9.49
CA MET A 301 -18.41 13.78 8.35
C MET A 301 -19.73 13.08 8.68
N ALA A 302 -19.86 12.47 9.86
CA ALA A 302 -21.09 11.84 10.31
C ALA A 302 -22.25 12.85 10.44
N ILE A 303 -22.01 14.01 11.05
CA ILE A 303 -22.99 15.10 11.14
C ILE A 303 -23.43 15.51 9.74
N SER A 304 -22.49 15.79 8.85
CA SER A 304 -22.77 16.21 7.46
C SER A 304 -23.56 15.13 6.70
N PHE A 305 -23.24 13.85 6.90
CA PHE A 305 -23.97 12.72 6.31
C PHE A 305 -25.42 12.67 6.80
N HIS A 306 -25.65 12.81 8.09
CA HIS A 306 -27.00 12.82 8.68
C HIS A 306 -27.81 14.04 8.18
N MET A 307 -27.19 15.22 8.10
CA MET A 307 -27.85 16.41 7.55
C MET A 307 -28.24 16.21 6.07
N LEU A 308 -27.33 15.63 5.27
CA LEU A 308 -27.60 15.34 3.86
C LEU A 308 -28.71 14.28 3.71
N LYS A 309 -28.72 13.25 4.54
CA LYS A 309 -29.77 12.23 4.56
C LYS A 309 -31.13 12.81 4.95
N TRP A 310 -31.14 13.72 5.92
CA TRP A 310 -32.36 14.41 6.36
C TRP A 310 -32.92 15.37 5.28
N SER A 311 -32.04 16.18 4.68
CA SER A 311 -32.43 17.06 3.56
C SER A 311 -32.93 16.27 2.35
N SER A 312 -32.34 15.13 2.06
CA SER A 312 -32.77 14.23 0.99
C SER A 312 -34.15 13.64 1.23
N ARG A 313 -34.48 13.27 2.51
CA ARG A 313 -35.82 12.83 2.91
C ARG A 313 -36.86 13.95 2.77
N LEU A 314 -36.53 15.17 3.20
CA LEU A 314 -37.39 16.32 3.02
C LEU A 314 -37.67 16.61 1.54
N GLN A 315 -36.62 16.58 0.70
CA GLN A 315 -36.79 16.77 -0.75
C GLN A 315 -37.70 15.73 -1.40
N SER A 316 -37.64 14.46 -0.94
CA SER A 316 -38.51 13.40 -1.45
C SER A 316 -39.98 13.63 -1.08
N LEU A 317 -40.30 14.23 0.08
CA LEU A 317 -41.65 14.60 0.47
C LEU A 317 -42.23 15.68 -0.44
N PHE A 318 -41.39 16.51 -1.06
CA PHE A 318 -41.79 17.54 -2.03
C PHE A 318 -41.63 17.11 -3.49
N GLY A 319 -41.58 15.79 -3.77
CA GLY A 319 -41.52 15.21 -5.12
C GLY A 319 -40.22 15.45 -5.90
N ARG A 320 -39.15 15.93 -5.24
CA ARG A 320 -37.84 16.11 -5.86
C ARG A 320 -37.01 14.84 -5.72
N LYS A 321 -36.34 14.41 -6.82
CA LYS A 321 -35.45 13.25 -6.78
C LYS A 321 -34.27 13.52 -5.82
N ALA A 322 -34.24 12.74 -4.75
CA ALA A 322 -33.11 12.75 -3.81
C ALA A 322 -31.81 12.37 -4.51
N SER A 323 -30.70 13.05 -4.18
CA SER A 323 -29.38 12.78 -4.78
C SER A 323 -28.70 11.59 -4.11
N GLY A 324 -29.16 10.36 -4.40
CA GLY A 324 -28.55 9.11 -3.90
C GLY A 324 -27.04 9.04 -4.16
N ARG A 325 -26.59 9.58 -5.30
CA ARG A 325 -25.16 9.64 -5.66
C ARG A 325 -24.31 10.46 -4.66
N LYS A 326 -24.85 11.54 -4.11
CA LYS A 326 -24.12 12.35 -3.10
C LYS A 326 -23.95 11.60 -1.79
N LEU A 327 -24.98 10.88 -1.36
CA LEU A 327 -24.94 10.04 -0.16
C LEU A 327 -23.94 8.89 -0.32
N SER A 328 -24.00 8.17 -1.43
CA SER A 328 -23.05 7.07 -1.74
C SER A 328 -21.60 7.57 -1.81
N ASN A 329 -21.35 8.70 -2.47
CA ASN A 329 -19.99 9.29 -2.52
C ASN A 329 -19.49 9.67 -1.13
N MET A 330 -20.37 10.18 -0.26
CA MET A 330 -19.99 10.57 1.09
C MET A 330 -19.71 9.35 1.99
N GLU A 331 -20.51 8.30 1.85
CA GLU A 331 -20.26 7.01 2.54
C GLU A 331 -18.91 6.41 2.12
N THR A 332 -18.62 6.40 0.83
CA THR A 332 -17.31 5.95 0.30
C THR A 332 -16.18 6.81 0.86
N THR A 333 -16.33 8.14 0.89
CA THR A 333 -15.33 9.04 1.47
C THR A 333 -15.11 8.76 2.95
N MET A 334 -16.17 8.49 3.71
CA MET A 334 -16.07 8.14 5.14
C MET A 334 -15.33 6.80 5.34
N LYS A 335 -15.64 5.78 4.54
CA LYS A 335 -14.95 4.47 4.60
C LYS A 335 -13.47 4.61 4.25
N LEU A 336 -13.14 5.31 3.18
CA LEU A 336 -11.76 5.58 2.77
C LEU A 336 -11.00 6.39 3.83
N SER A 337 -11.63 7.42 4.40
CA SER A 337 -10.97 8.26 5.39
C SER A 337 -10.61 7.49 6.67
N LYS A 338 -11.36 6.47 7.06
CA LYS A 338 -11.02 5.60 8.18
C LYS A 338 -9.74 4.81 7.90
N VAL A 339 -9.65 4.16 6.74
CA VAL A 339 -8.46 3.42 6.34
C VAL A 339 -7.24 4.35 6.28
N PHE A 340 -7.36 5.49 5.61
CA PHE A 340 -6.27 6.44 5.47
C PHE A 340 -5.86 7.12 6.79
N SER A 341 -6.79 7.29 7.75
CA SER A 341 -6.47 7.89 9.06
C SER A 341 -5.40 7.10 9.82
N PHE A 342 -5.31 5.80 9.62
CA PHE A 342 -4.25 4.97 10.20
C PHE A 342 -2.87 5.41 9.70
N TYR A 343 -2.72 5.53 8.38
CA TYR A 343 -1.46 5.92 7.73
C TYR A 343 -1.10 7.40 7.92
N THR A 344 -2.09 8.25 8.16
CA THR A 344 -1.89 9.70 8.39
C THR A 344 -1.89 10.10 9.86
N SER A 345 -2.00 9.12 10.76
CA SER A 345 -1.94 9.34 12.21
C SER A 345 -1.01 8.35 12.91
N PRO A 346 0.14 7.97 12.33
CA PRO A 346 1.00 6.97 12.93
C PRO A 346 1.46 7.38 14.33
N SER A 347 1.58 6.38 15.20
CA SER A 347 2.20 6.46 16.52
C SER A 347 3.32 5.42 16.64
N TYR A 348 3.87 5.04 15.50
CA TYR A 348 4.96 4.08 15.32
C TYR A 348 6.00 4.66 14.37
N THR A 349 7.20 4.13 14.44
CA THR A 349 8.32 4.32 13.51
C THR A 349 8.94 2.96 13.23
N PHE A 350 9.67 2.83 12.15
CA PHE A 350 10.30 1.57 11.76
C PHE A 350 11.82 1.67 11.92
N SER A 351 12.42 0.64 12.54
CA SER A 351 13.88 0.48 12.59
C SER A 351 14.36 -0.31 11.36
N ASN A 352 15.48 0.08 10.79
CA ASN A 352 16.13 -0.63 9.68
C ASN A 352 17.61 -0.92 9.96
N ARG A 353 17.95 -1.10 11.22
CA ARG A 353 19.35 -1.30 11.65
C ARG A 353 19.98 -2.54 11.01
N ARG A 354 19.25 -3.67 10.96
CA ARG A 354 19.78 -4.91 10.35
C ARG A 354 20.02 -4.74 8.84
N LEU A 355 19.15 -4.05 8.13
CA LEU A 355 19.36 -3.74 6.72
C LEU A 355 20.59 -2.83 6.53
N GLN A 356 20.77 -1.82 7.38
CA GLN A 356 21.95 -0.96 7.33
C GLN A 356 23.23 -1.76 7.66
N GLU A 357 23.22 -2.62 8.66
CA GLU A 357 24.31 -3.54 8.98
C GLU A 357 24.66 -4.46 7.81
N LEU A 358 23.64 -5.00 7.11
CA LEU A 358 23.85 -5.79 5.89
C LEU A 358 24.59 -4.95 4.83
N SER A 359 24.18 -3.73 4.59
CA SER A 359 24.81 -2.82 3.62
C SER A 359 26.29 -2.55 3.97
N THR A 360 26.64 -2.45 5.25
CA THR A 360 28.05 -2.19 5.66
C THR A 360 29.00 -3.36 5.38
N ARG A 361 28.49 -4.53 5.06
CA ARG A 361 29.31 -5.69 4.64
C ARG A 361 29.80 -5.58 3.20
N LEU A 362 29.20 -4.69 2.41
CA LEU A 362 29.62 -4.45 1.03
C LEU A 362 30.89 -3.58 0.98
N GLY A 363 31.66 -3.71 -0.10
CA GLY A 363 32.72 -2.78 -0.42
C GLY A 363 32.16 -1.38 -0.75
N GLU A 364 33.00 -0.34 -0.65
CA GLU A 364 32.57 1.06 -0.89
C GLU A 364 31.93 1.27 -2.27
N TYR A 365 32.44 0.60 -3.28
CA TYR A 365 31.88 0.64 -4.64
C TYR A 365 30.45 0.10 -4.68
N ASP A 366 30.23 -1.11 -4.14
CA ASP A 366 28.90 -1.73 -4.13
C ASP A 366 27.91 -0.96 -3.26
N GLN A 367 28.36 -0.38 -2.14
CA GLN A 367 27.52 0.50 -1.33
C GLN A 367 27.03 1.74 -2.11
N SER A 368 27.86 2.26 -3.02
CA SER A 368 27.51 3.39 -3.89
C SER A 368 26.58 3.01 -5.03
N GLU A 369 26.73 1.82 -5.59
CA GLU A 369 25.89 1.31 -6.68
C GLU A 369 24.51 0.80 -6.19
N PHE A 370 24.47 0.22 -4.98
CA PHE A 370 23.27 -0.34 -4.38
C PHE A 370 22.91 0.32 -3.03
N PRO A 371 22.72 1.65 -3.00
CA PRO A 371 22.40 2.34 -1.75
C PRO A 371 21.05 1.91 -1.21
N VAL A 372 20.98 1.72 0.12
CA VAL A 372 19.74 1.40 0.86
C VAL A 372 19.46 2.39 2.00
N ASN A 373 20.36 3.37 2.22
CA ASN A 373 20.28 4.31 3.31
C ASN A 373 19.44 5.54 2.92
N ALA A 374 18.28 5.72 3.56
CA ALA A 374 17.44 6.88 3.35
C ALA A 374 18.08 8.22 3.81
N GLY A 375 19.19 8.17 4.56
CA GLY A 375 19.97 9.38 4.95
C GLY A 375 20.72 10.04 3.80
N MET A 376 20.79 9.42 2.62
CA MET A 376 21.54 9.93 1.48
C MET A 376 20.86 11.07 0.72
N TYR A 377 19.60 11.36 0.98
CA TYR A 377 18.84 12.41 0.28
C TYR A 377 18.19 13.41 1.22
N ASP A 378 18.02 14.64 0.71
CA ASP A 378 17.24 15.69 1.36
C ASP A 378 15.78 15.64 0.94
N TRP A 379 14.87 15.81 1.88
CA TRP A 379 13.42 15.74 1.62
C TRP A 379 12.91 16.86 0.73
N ALA A 380 13.48 18.08 0.84
CA ALA A 380 13.03 19.19 0.00
C ALA A 380 13.37 18.91 -1.46
N HIS A 381 14.60 18.46 -1.73
CA HIS A 381 15.01 18.03 -3.08
C HIS A 381 14.16 16.87 -3.58
N TYR A 382 14.05 15.78 -2.79
CA TYR A 382 13.32 14.59 -3.22
C TYR A 382 11.84 14.89 -3.51
N LEU A 383 11.12 15.57 -2.60
CA LEU A 383 9.69 15.82 -2.77
C LEU A 383 9.39 16.84 -3.85
N ARG A 384 10.17 17.92 -3.96
CA ARG A 384 9.89 19.03 -4.88
C ARG A 384 10.41 18.76 -6.28
N GLU A 385 11.68 18.41 -6.40
CA GLU A 385 12.37 18.35 -7.69
C GLU A 385 12.30 16.98 -8.32
N VAL A 386 12.22 15.90 -7.52
CA VAL A 386 12.19 14.53 -8.00
C VAL A 386 10.76 14.00 -8.04
N HIS A 387 10.09 13.90 -6.89
CA HIS A 387 8.82 13.18 -6.79
C HIS A 387 7.64 13.93 -7.43
N VAL A 388 7.45 15.23 -7.13
CA VAL A 388 6.35 16.03 -7.74
C VAL A 388 6.54 16.13 -9.25
N ALA A 389 7.77 16.33 -9.73
CA ALA A 389 8.09 16.32 -11.14
C ALA A 389 7.81 14.96 -11.78
N GLY A 390 8.18 13.87 -11.08
CA GLY A 390 7.92 12.49 -11.50
C GLY A 390 6.44 12.17 -11.61
N LEU A 391 5.64 12.52 -10.62
CA LEU A 391 4.18 12.38 -10.66
C LEU A 391 3.59 13.07 -11.89
N ASN A 392 3.98 14.32 -12.14
CA ASN A 392 3.51 15.09 -13.28
C ASN A 392 3.90 14.44 -14.61
N LYS A 393 5.12 13.89 -14.69
CA LYS A 393 5.69 13.33 -15.91
C LYS A 393 5.15 11.93 -16.21
N TYR A 394 5.16 11.02 -15.23
CA TYR A 394 4.97 9.59 -15.44
C TYR A 394 3.60 9.08 -14.99
N ALA A 395 3.06 9.54 -13.86
CA ALA A 395 1.84 8.98 -13.29
C ALA A 395 0.56 9.64 -13.76
N LEU A 396 0.59 10.93 -14.11
CA LEU A 396 -0.61 11.71 -14.38
C LEU A 396 -0.86 11.92 -15.87
N ARG A 397 -2.14 11.79 -16.27
CA ARG A 397 -2.59 12.08 -17.63
C ARG A 397 -2.98 13.56 -17.75
N PRO A 398 -2.80 14.16 -18.95
CA PRO A 398 -3.28 15.51 -19.21
C PRO A 398 -4.78 15.65 -18.91
N LYS A 399 -5.19 16.85 -18.48
CA LYS A 399 -6.59 17.16 -18.29
C LYS A 399 -7.32 17.07 -19.63
N VAL A 400 -8.29 16.17 -19.74
CA VAL A 400 -9.18 16.14 -20.91
C VAL A 400 -10.09 17.38 -20.83
N VAL A 401 -9.79 18.38 -21.63
CA VAL A 401 -10.69 19.52 -21.85
C VAL A 401 -11.82 19.01 -22.73
N LYS A 402 -13.02 18.81 -22.16
CA LYS A 402 -14.22 18.60 -22.97
C LYS A 402 -14.44 19.88 -23.77
N MET A 403 -14.09 19.85 -25.04
CA MET A 403 -14.51 20.91 -25.95
C MET A 403 -16.05 20.89 -26.00
N ASN A 404 -16.68 21.94 -25.51
CA ASN A 404 -18.10 22.13 -25.79
C ASN A 404 -18.25 22.14 -27.31
N PRO A 405 -19.19 21.39 -27.89
CA PRO A 405 -19.47 21.52 -29.32
C PRO A 405 -19.79 22.97 -29.62
N PRO A 406 -19.32 23.51 -30.76
CA PRO A 406 -19.58 24.88 -31.12
C PRO A 406 -21.11 25.11 -31.10
N ALA A 407 -21.53 26.19 -30.46
CA ALA A 407 -22.95 26.56 -30.38
C ALA A 407 -23.53 26.54 -31.81
N ALA A 408 -24.58 25.77 -32.02
CA ALA A 408 -25.27 25.71 -33.30
C ALA A 408 -25.68 27.15 -33.71
N LYS A 409 -25.19 27.57 -34.87
CA LYS A 409 -25.60 28.90 -35.43
C LYS A 409 -27.13 28.96 -35.52
N PRO A 410 -27.76 30.05 -35.09
CA PRO A 410 -29.20 30.16 -35.20
C PRO A 410 -29.58 30.05 -36.69
N ARG A 411 -30.51 29.15 -37.00
CA ARG A 411 -31.08 29.02 -38.36
C ARG A 411 -31.75 30.36 -38.67
N SER A 412 -31.25 31.09 -39.68
CA SER A 412 -31.93 32.24 -40.24
C SER A 412 -33.32 31.79 -40.73
N ARG A 413 -34.37 32.31 -40.15
CA ARG A 413 -35.72 32.23 -40.75
C ARG A 413 -35.65 33.05 -42.06
N ALA A 414 -35.66 32.37 -43.19
CA ALA A 414 -35.99 32.95 -44.46
C ALA A 414 -37.49 33.28 -44.46
N ALA A 415 -37.80 34.50 -44.82
CA ALA A 415 -39.14 34.99 -45.02
C ALA A 415 -39.81 34.40 -46.27
#